data_9df47511a6488eeb342e7264df67f267
#
_entry.id   9df47511a6488eeb342e7264df67f267
#
_cell.length_a   1.000
_cell.length_b   1.000
_cell.length_c   1.000
_cell.angle_alpha   90.00
_cell.angle_beta   90.00
_cell.angle_gamma   90.00
#
_symmetry.space_group_name_H-M   'P 1'
#
loop_
_entity.id
_entity.type
_entity.pdbx_description
1 polymer ?
#
loop_
_entity_poly.entity_id
_entity_poly.type
_entity_poly.pdbx_seq_one_letter_code
_entity_poly.pdbx_strand_id
1 'polypeptide(L)'
;MEILKVDEICKKYPEFELKNISFKVESGQIMGFVGRNGAGKSTTIKAMLNMIHADSGSAEILGMNVSENETECKKNIGVVLGGINFYPKKKLFTIKNTVRSFYGNKWDEEKYLKYIKLFEIDDKKTADQLSTGMKIKFMIALALSHGAK
;
A
#
# COMPACT_ATOMS: atom_id res chain seq x y z
N MET A 1 3.91 -10.52 17.79
CA MET A 1 2.99 -11.19 16.84
C MET A 1 3.44 -10.81 15.43
N GLU A 2 3.75 -11.81 14.61
CA GLU A 2 4.17 -11.63 13.22
C GLU A 2 2.98 -11.11 12.37
N ILE A 3 3.18 -10.00 11.71
CA ILE A 3 2.14 -9.39 10.85
C ILE A 3 2.44 -9.51 9.37
N LEU A 4 3.72 -9.69 9.01
CA LEU A 4 4.18 -9.94 7.65
C LEU A 4 5.31 -10.96 7.69
N LYS A 5 5.20 -12.01 6.89
CA LYS A 5 6.27 -12.96 6.60
C LYS A 5 6.46 -13.04 5.09
N VAL A 6 7.68 -12.93 4.65
CA VAL A 6 8.10 -13.14 3.27
C VAL A 6 9.12 -14.27 3.27
N ASP A 7 8.90 -15.28 2.43
CA ASP A 7 9.68 -16.51 2.43
C ASP A 7 10.14 -16.84 1.00
N GLU A 8 11.45 -16.76 0.78
CA GLU A 8 12.17 -17.11 -0.43
C GLU A 8 11.57 -16.57 -1.74
N ILE A 9 11.00 -15.35 -1.74
CA ILE A 9 10.45 -14.75 -2.96
C ILE A 9 11.56 -14.57 -3.99
N CYS A 10 11.34 -15.13 -5.18
CA CYS A 10 12.16 -14.94 -6.36
C CYS A 10 11.35 -14.32 -7.49
N LYS A 11 11.99 -13.49 -8.30
CA LYS A 11 11.42 -12.93 -9.53
C LYS A 11 12.52 -12.64 -10.54
N LYS A 12 12.40 -13.21 -11.72
CA LYS A 12 13.37 -13.05 -12.81
C LYS A 12 12.80 -12.19 -13.93
N TYR A 13 13.60 -11.24 -14.36
CA TYR A 13 13.43 -10.45 -15.57
C TYR A 13 14.67 -10.59 -16.46
N PRO A 14 14.64 -10.21 -17.74
CA PRO A 14 15.79 -10.35 -18.63
C PRO A 14 17.10 -9.74 -18.09
N GLU A 15 17.01 -8.58 -17.42
CA GLU A 15 18.17 -7.81 -16.94
C GLU A 15 18.24 -7.68 -15.41
N PHE A 16 17.33 -8.35 -14.68
CA PHE A 16 17.24 -8.21 -13.23
C PHE A 16 16.64 -9.45 -12.58
N GLU A 17 17.16 -9.83 -11.42
CA GLU A 17 16.63 -10.96 -10.67
C GLU A 17 16.57 -10.65 -9.18
N LEU A 18 15.41 -10.89 -8.57
CA LEU A 18 15.25 -11.04 -7.12
C LEU A 18 15.52 -12.50 -6.76
N LYS A 19 16.38 -12.72 -5.75
CA LYS A 19 16.77 -14.06 -5.30
C LYS A 19 16.51 -14.24 -3.83
N ASN A 20 15.68 -15.22 -3.48
CA ASN A 20 15.49 -15.73 -2.12
C ASN A 20 15.27 -14.61 -1.07
N ILE A 21 14.35 -13.69 -1.37
CA ILE A 21 14.03 -12.60 -0.45
C ILE A 21 13.20 -13.16 0.70
N SER A 22 13.75 -13.10 1.90
CA SER A 22 13.09 -13.55 3.13
C SER A 22 13.26 -12.54 4.24
N PHE A 23 12.16 -12.19 4.91
CA PHE A 23 12.15 -11.33 6.09
C PHE A 23 10.79 -11.42 6.80
N LYS A 24 10.76 -10.90 8.03
CA LYS A 24 9.57 -10.86 8.88
C LYS A 24 9.40 -9.47 9.47
N VAL A 25 8.16 -9.07 9.71
CA VAL A 25 7.81 -7.84 10.43
C VAL A 25 6.82 -8.19 11.53
N GLU A 26 7.12 -7.78 12.75
CA GLU A 26 6.22 -7.95 13.88
C GLU A 26 5.38 -6.70 14.14
N SER A 27 4.30 -6.89 14.88
CA SER A 27 3.42 -5.79 15.29
C SER A 27 4.22 -4.72 16.04
N GLY A 28 4.04 -3.45 15.64
CA GLY A 28 4.74 -2.30 16.20
C GLY A 28 6.13 -2.07 15.63
N GLN A 29 6.64 -2.90 14.73
CA GLN A 29 7.93 -2.67 14.08
C GLN A 29 7.79 -1.77 12.85
N ILE A 30 8.85 -1.02 12.57
CA ILE A 30 9.06 -0.28 11.33
C ILE A 30 10.27 -0.90 10.62
N MET A 31 10.05 -1.41 9.41
CA MET A 31 11.12 -1.95 8.57
C MET A 31 11.39 -1.02 7.40
N GLY A 32 12.66 -0.71 7.16
CA GLY A 32 13.10 0.09 6.01
C GLY A 32 13.83 -0.77 4.97
N PHE A 33 13.45 -0.63 3.69
CA PHE A 33 14.21 -1.16 2.57
C PHE A 33 15.21 -0.12 2.08
N VAL A 34 16.50 -0.37 2.26
CA VAL A 34 17.58 0.52 1.82
C VAL A 34 18.36 -0.16 0.68
N GLY A 35 18.74 0.61 -0.33
CA GLY A 35 19.49 0.12 -1.46
C GLY A 35 19.47 1.08 -2.65
N ARG A 36 20.36 0.86 -3.62
CA ARG A 36 20.46 1.65 -4.85
C ARG A 36 19.16 1.56 -5.69
N ASN A 37 18.98 2.52 -6.60
CA ASN A 37 17.93 2.40 -7.61
C ASN A 37 18.17 1.15 -8.47
N GLY A 38 17.10 0.42 -8.75
CA GLY A 38 17.20 -0.88 -9.43
C GLY A 38 17.51 -2.09 -8.54
N ALA A 39 17.77 -1.91 -7.23
CA ALA A 39 18.07 -3.03 -6.32
C ALA A 39 16.88 -3.95 -5.99
N GLY A 40 15.70 -3.72 -6.58
CA GLY A 40 14.54 -4.58 -6.39
C GLY A 40 13.59 -4.20 -5.27
N LYS A 41 13.80 -3.09 -4.55
CA LYS A 41 12.94 -2.67 -3.44
C LYS A 41 11.45 -2.64 -3.79
N SER A 42 11.09 -1.92 -4.86
CA SER A 42 9.70 -1.83 -5.33
C SER A 42 9.17 -3.16 -5.90
N THR A 43 10.05 -3.95 -6.51
CA THR A 43 9.70 -5.28 -7.01
C THR A 43 9.37 -6.22 -5.86
N THR A 44 10.15 -6.20 -4.80
CA THR A 44 9.88 -6.98 -3.57
C THR A 44 8.53 -6.61 -2.97
N ILE A 45 8.25 -5.30 -2.79
CA ILE A 45 6.96 -4.83 -2.27
C ILE A 45 5.80 -5.27 -3.16
N LYS A 46 5.94 -5.15 -4.48
CA LYS A 46 4.89 -5.57 -5.41
C LYS A 46 4.68 -7.09 -5.41
N ALA A 47 5.77 -7.88 -5.30
CA ALA A 47 5.69 -9.34 -5.26
C ALA A 47 5.01 -9.82 -3.97
N MET A 48 5.41 -9.32 -2.80
CA MET A 48 4.80 -9.70 -1.53
C MET A 48 3.32 -9.30 -1.41
N LEU A 49 2.86 -8.31 -2.18
CA LEU A 49 1.46 -7.89 -2.25
C LEU A 49 0.68 -8.54 -3.40
N ASN A 50 1.27 -9.51 -4.09
CA ASN A 50 0.71 -10.16 -5.29
C ASN A 50 0.29 -9.16 -6.39
N MET A 51 0.95 -8.00 -6.45
CA MET A 51 0.75 -7.03 -7.55
C MET A 51 1.56 -7.40 -8.80
N ILE A 52 2.57 -8.24 -8.63
CA ILE A 52 3.29 -8.96 -9.68
C ILE A 52 3.45 -10.40 -9.21
N HIS A 53 3.38 -11.34 -10.13
CA HIS A 53 3.54 -12.76 -9.81
C HIS A 53 5.00 -13.07 -9.49
N ALA A 54 5.26 -13.61 -8.30
CA ALA A 54 6.57 -14.18 -7.98
C ALA A 54 6.77 -15.49 -8.74
N ASP A 55 8.01 -15.82 -9.10
CA ASP A 55 8.32 -17.08 -9.78
C ASP A 55 8.43 -18.23 -8.78
N SER A 56 8.78 -17.93 -7.53
CA SER A 56 8.75 -18.84 -6.38
C SER A 56 8.70 -18.06 -5.06
N GLY A 57 8.51 -18.79 -3.96
CA GLY A 57 8.36 -18.23 -2.63
C GLY A 57 6.93 -17.79 -2.31
N SER A 58 6.73 -17.26 -1.12
CA SER A 58 5.40 -16.86 -0.64
C SER A 58 5.46 -15.63 0.25
N ALA A 59 4.31 -14.99 0.44
CA ALA A 59 4.13 -13.96 1.46
C ALA A 59 2.86 -14.24 2.26
N GLU A 60 2.94 -13.99 3.57
CA GLU A 60 1.81 -14.06 4.49
C GLU A 60 1.59 -12.72 5.16
N ILE A 61 0.36 -12.28 5.22
CA ILE A 61 -0.08 -11.07 5.93
C ILE A 61 -1.09 -11.47 6.99
N LEU A 62 -0.82 -11.16 8.25
CA LEU A 62 -1.65 -11.55 9.39
C LEU A 62 -1.93 -13.07 9.42
N GLY A 63 -0.95 -13.90 9.06
CA GLY A 63 -1.06 -15.35 9.00
C GLY A 63 -1.82 -15.90 7.78
N MET A 64 -2.22 -15.04 6.84
CA MET A 64 -2.91 -15.45 5.62
C MET A 64 -1.95 -15.41 4.42
N ASN A 65 -1.89 -16.48 3.65
CA ASN A 65 -1.15 -16.49 2.38
C ASN A 65 -1.76 -15.49 1.40
N VAL A 66 -0.93 -14.56 0.90
CA VAL A 66 -1.40 -13.44 0.06
C VAL A 66 -1.91 -13.91 -1.29
N SER A 67 -1.30 -14.94 -1.90
CA SER A 67 -1.73 -15.44 -3.21
C SER A 67 -3.08 -16.14 -3.16
N GLU A 68 -3.43 -16.76 -2.02
CA GLU A 68 -4.69 -17.47 -1.83
C GLU A 68 -5.80 -16.57 -1.28
N ASN A 69 -5.43 -15.56 -0.50
CA ASN A 69 -6.38 -14.69 0.23
C ASN A 69 -6.18 -13.21 -0.11
N GLU A 70 -5.86 -12.90 -1.38
CA GLU A 70 -5.44 -11.57 -1.81
C GLU A 70 -6.40 -10.45 -1.37
N THR A 71 -7.70 -10.65 -1.60
CA THR A 71 -8.71 -9.65 -1.27
C THR A 71 -8.78 -9.37 0.24
N GLU A 72 -8.74 -10.42 1.06
CA GLU A 72 -8.82 -10.26 2.51
C GLU A 72 -7.53 -9.67 3.09
N CYS A 73 -6.37 -10.07 2.60
CA CYS A 73 -5.09 -9.46 2.94
C CYS A 73 -5.11 -7.95 2.62
N LYS A 74 -5.51 -7.58 1.41
CA LYS A 74 -5.55 -6.17 0.96
C LYS A 74 -6.56 -5.31 1.73
N LYS A 75 -7.64 -5.88 2.25
CA LYS A 75 -8.58 -5.17 3.13
C LYS A 75 -8.02 -4.84 4.51
N ASN A 76 -6.95 -5.49 4.93
CA ASN A 76 -6.35 -5.32 6.25
C ASN A 76 -5.07 -4.49 6.24
N ILE A 77 -4.59 -4.06 5.09
CA ILE A 77 -3.36 -3.28 4.94
C ILE A 77 -3.62 -1.95 4.25
N GLY A 78 -2.83 -0.94 4.60
CA GLY A 78 -2.75 0.31 3.86
C GLY A 78 -1.52 0.33 2.96
N VAL A 79 -1.70 0.60 1.67
CA VAL A 79 -0.61 0.67 0.70
C VAL A 79 -0.54 2.04 0.08
N VAL A 80 0.65 2.66 0.15
CA VAL A 80 0.94 3.93 -0.51
C VAL A 80 2.13 3.72 -1.43
N LEU A 81 1.86 3.68 -2.74
CA LEU A 81 2.88 3.58 -3.77
C LEU A 81 3.16 4.96 -4.35
N GLY A 82 4.44 5.32 -4.45
CA GLY A 82 4.86 6.58 -5.07
C GLY A 82 4.47 6.65 -6.55
N GLY A 83 4.28 7.87 -7.07
CA GLY A 83 4.04 8.09 -8.51
C GLY A 83 2.61 7.83 -8.97
N ILE A 84 1.63 7.84 -8.10
CA ILE A 84 0.24 7.58 -8.49
C ILE A 84 -0.36 8.75 -9.25
N ASN A 85 -0.79 8.46 -10.45
CA ASN A 85 -1.72 9.28 -11.21
C ASN A 85 -3.16 8.85 -10.87
N PHE A 86 -3.65 9.31 -9.72
CA PHE A 86 -5.08 9.29 -9.48
C PHE A 86 -5.80 10.05 -10.59
N TYR A 87 -7.04 9.70 -10.87
CA TYR A 87 -7.95 10.44 -11.74
C TYR A 87 -7.72 11.95 -11.60
N PRO A 88 -6.88 12.59 -12.43
CA PRO A 88 -6.33 13.91 -12.13
C PRO A 88 -7.39 14.99 -12.04
N LYS A 89 -8.46 14.85 -12.83
CA LYS A 89 -9.58 15.82 -12.89
C LYS A 89 -10.72 15.51 -11.92
N LYS A 90 -10.61 14.47 -11.10
CA LYS A 90 -11.65 14.16 -10.10
C LYS A 90 -11.35 14.87 -8.79
N LYS A 91 -12.40 15.38 -8.14
CA LYS A 91 -12.30 15.95 -6.80
C LYS A 91 -11.91 14.87 -5.78
N LEU A 92 -11.12 15.25 -4.79
CA LEU A 92 -10.61 14.31 -3.80
C LEU A 92 -11.73 13.61 -3.02
N PHE A 93 -12.81 14.33 -2.68
CA PHE A 93 -13.95 13.72 -2.01
C PHE A 93 -14.63 12.63 -2.86
N THR A 94 -14.61 12.77 -4.19
CA THR A 94 -15.14 11.73 -5.10
C THR A 94 -14.25 10.49 -5.07
N ILE A 95 -12.91 10.68 -5.09
CA ILE A 95 -11.94 9.59 -4.96
C ILE A 95 -12.13 8.91 -3.61
N LYS A 96 -12.23 9.68 -2.52
CA LYS A 96 -12.50 9.17 -1.18
C LYS A 96 -13.76 8.31 -1.12
N ASN A 97 -14.87 8.78 -1.70
CA ASN A 97 -16.12 8.03 -1.71
C ASN A 97 -16.01 6.70 -2.47
N THR A 98 -15.26 6.68 -3.57
CA THR A 98 -14.96 5.44 -4.30
C THR A 98 -14.16 4.47 -3.43
N VAL A 99 -13.08 4.94 -2.78
CA VAL A 99 -12.26 4.12 -1.88
C VAL A 99 -13.11 3.59 -0.72
N ARG A 100 -13.90 4.46 -0.08
CA ARG A 100 -14.84 4.08 0.99
C ARG A 100 -15.77 2.94 0.56
N SER A 101 -16.26 2.95 -0.67
CA SER A 101 -17.18 1.90 -1.14
C SER A 101 -16.53 0.51 -1.21
N PHE A 102 -15.21 0.42 -1.39
CA PHE A 102 -14.49 -0.87 -1.35
C PHE A 102 -14.33 -1.43 0.07
N TYR A 103 -14.21 -0.55 1.06
CA TYR A 103 -13.97 -0.97 2.45
C TYR A 103 -15.26 -1.09 3.28
N GLY A 104 -16.36 -0.49 2.82
CA GLY A 104 -17.67 -0.58 3.46
C GLY A 104 -17.63 -0.16 4.94
N ASN A 105 -18.02 -1.06 5.83
CA ASN A 105 -18.07 -0.84 7.28
C ASN A 105 -16.67 -0.76 7.96
N LYS A 106 -15.60 -1.15 7.28
CA LYS A 106 -14.22 -0.94 7.76
C LYS A 106 -13.76 0.50 7.61
N TRP A 107 -14.45 1.32 6.81
CA TRP A 107 -14.09 2.72 6.62
C TRP A 107 -14.43 3.56 7.85
N ASP A 108 -13.45 4.33 8.30
CA ASP A 108 -13.54 5.25 9.43
C ASP A 108 -13.50 6.70 8.94
N GLU A 109 -14.69 7.32 8.82
CA GLU A 109 -14.82 8.69 8.35
C GLU A 109 -14.19 9.71 9.30
N GLU A 110 -14.24 9.46 10.61
CA GLU A 110 -13.64 10.37 11.60
C GLU A 110 -12.11 10.38 11.47
N LYS A 111 -11.50 9.22 11.30
CA LYS A 111 -10.06 9.12 11.00
C LYS A 111 -9.70 9.84 9.71
N TYR A 112 -10.47 9.64 8.65
CA TYR A 112 -10.23 10.35 7.40
C TYR A 112 -10.24 11.87 7.60
N LEU A 113 -11.29 12.41 8.22
CA LEU A 113 -11.41 13.84 8.48
C LEU A 113 -10.27 14.37 9.38
N LYS A 114 -9.84 13.59 10.37
CA LYS A 114 -8.68 13.92 11.20
C LYS A 114 -7.41 14.06 10.36
N TYR A 115 -7.13 13.12 9.45
CA TYR A 115 -5.94 13.18 8.61
C TYR A 115 -6.01 14.29 7.56
N ILE A 116 -7.17 14.52 6.93
CA ILE A 116 -7.37 15.63 5.99
C ILE A 116 -7.08 16.97 6.66
N LYS A 117 -7.59 17.15 7.88
CA LYS A 117 -7.31 18.35 8.68
C LYS A 117 -5.83 18.46 9.07
N LEU A 118 -5.23 17.37 9.57
CA LEU A 118 -3.82 17.33 9.95
C LEU A 118 -2.87 17.66 8.79
N PHE A 119 -3.22 17.20 7.59
CA PHE A 119 -2.42 17.39 6.38
C PHE A 119 -2.76 18.66 5.60
N GLU A 120 -3.74 19.46 6.11
CA GLU A 120 -4.20 20.70 5.49
C GLU A 120 -4.65 20.52 4.02
N ILE A 121 -5.38 19.45 3.77
CA ILE A 121 -5.89 19.11 2.43
C ILE A 121 -7.33 19.59 2.29
N ASP A 122 -7.59 20.37 1.24
CA ASP A 122 -8.94 20.69 0.80
C ASP A 122 -9.44 19.63 -0.16
N ASP A 123 -10.36 18.77 0.26
CA ASP A 123 -10.89 17.66 -0.51
C ASP A 123 -11.88 18.07 -1.62
N LYS A 124 -12.22 19.36 -1.71
CA LYS A 124 -12.97 19.94 -2.82
C LYS A 124 -12.09 20.17 -4.05
N LYS A 125 -10.77 20.21 -3.87
CA LYS A 125 -9.80 20.31 -4.98
C LYS A 125 -9.77 19.03 -5.80
N THR A 126 -9.27 19.18 -7.03
CA THR A 126 -8.96 18.03 -7.89
C THR A 126 -7.54 17.52 -7.62
N ALA A 127 -7.27 16.26 -7.99
CA ALA A 127 -5.97 15.64 -7.70
C ALA A 127 -4.81 16.32 -8.44
N ASP A 128 -5.03 16.91 -9.61
CA ASP A 128 -4.02 17.67 -10.36
C ASP A 128 -3.67 19.03 -9.71
N GLN A 129 -4.54 19.58 -8.88
CA GLN A 129 -4.28 20.81 -8.11
C GLN A 129 -3.39 20.59 -6.88
N LEU A 130 -3.07 19.34 -6.54
CA LEU A 130 -2.21 19.00 -5.42
C LEU A 130 -0.74 18.93 -5.84
N SER A 131 0.15 19.42 -4.99
CA SER A 131 1.58 19.12 -5.09
C SER A 131 1.84 17.62 -4.91
N THR A 132 3.00 17.13 -5.36
CA THR A 132 3.38 15.72 -5.17
C THR A 132 3.32 15.31 -3.70
N GLY A 133 3.81 16.15 -2.80
CA GLY A 133 3.75 15.88 -1.36
C GLY A 133 2.32 15.81 -0.81
N MET A 134 1.43 16.71 -1.27
CA MET A 134 0.01 16.67 -0.88
C MET A 134 -0.71 15.43 -1.41
N LYS A 135 -0.37 14.98 -2.63
CA LYS A 135 -0.90 13.72 -3.18
C LYS A 135 -0.53 12.53 -2.28
N ILE A 136 0.73 12.46 -1.85
CA ILE A 136 1.19 11.39 -0.93
C ILE A 136 0.45 11.47 0.41
N LYS A 137 0.32 12.66 1.00
CA LYS A 137 -0.44 12.87 2.24
C LYS A 137 -1.90 12.42 2.10
N PHE A 138 -2.55 12.75 0.98
CA PHE A 138 -3.92 12.30 0.70
C PHE A 138 -4.02 10.77 0.63
N MET A 139 -3.07 10.12 -0.03
CA MET A 139 -3.03 8.66 -0.09
C MET A 139 -2.81 8.02 1.27
N ILE A 140 -1.95 8.60 2.10
CA ILE A 140 -1.75 8.15 3.48
C ILE A 140 -3.06 8.28 4.26
N ALA A 141 -3.78 9.40 4.12
CA ALA A 141 -5.09 9.58 4.75
C ALA A 141 -6.06 8.48 4.33
N LEU A 142 -6.16 8.16 3.04
CA LEU A 142 -7.00 7.06 2.55
C LEU A 142 -6.56 5.70 3.11
N ALA A 143 -5.25 5.41 3.07
CA ALA A 143 -4.69 4.13 3.50
C ALA A 143 -4.87 3.86 5.01
N LEU A 144 -4.90 4.89 5.83
CA LEU A 144 -5.06 4.77 7.28
C LEU A 144 -6.53 4.80 7.74
N SER A 145 -7.47 5.12 6.85
CA SER A 145 -8.88 5.34 7.21
C SER A 145 -9.79 4.11 7.05
N HIS A 146 -9.24 2.93 6.80
CA HIS A 146 -10.03 1.70 6.66
C HIS A 146 -9.64 0.60 7.66
N GLY A 147 -9.00 0.97 8.76
CA GLY A 147 -8.61 0.02 9.81
C GLY A 147 -7.44 -0.88 9.44
N ALA A 148 -6.54 -0.41 8.57
CA ALA A 148 -5.27 -1.08 8.28
C ALA A 148 -4.50 -1.34 9.59
N LYS A 149 -3.89 -2.51 9.69
CA LYS A 149 -3.17 -3.01 10.88
C LYS A 149 -1.68 -2.97 10.68
#